data_2d58bbee7c9504d841b0789ec37eee12
#
_entry.id   2d58bbee7c9504d841b0789ec37eee12
#
_cell.length_a   1.000
_cell.length_b   1.000
_cell.length_c   1.000
_cell.angle_alpha   90.00
_cell.angle_beta   90.00
_cell.angle_gamma   90.00
#
_symmetry.space_group_name_H-M   'P 1'
#
loop_
_entity.id
_entity.type
_entity.pdbx_description
1 polymer ?
#
loop_
_entity_poly.entity_id
_entity_poly.type
_entity_poly.pdbx_seq_one_letter_code
_entity_poly.pdbx_strand_id
1 'polypeptide(L)'
;YLDFLAGIAVNSLGYAHPAWVKAVSEQAAKVAHVSNYFASEPQIELAAKLIELGGAPEGSRVYFGNSGAEGNEAAIKIAKLHGRTLTDDGSARIIALVNGFHGRTLGALSATWKPAIREPFQPLVPNVEFVEAGNTEALKDAFASTGSDGKGPVAAVMMELIQGEAGVRPVGVEFVKYARELCTENNALLIIDEVQTGIGRTGSWFAFQREELSGGIKPDVVTFAKGVAGGFPMGGMIAFGAKVADLFTPGSHGSTFAGNPLGAAAGLATLSTIEQEHLLANAEA
;
A
#
# COMPACT_ATOMS: atom_id res chain seq x y z
N TYR A 1 31.07 -6.82 1.57
CA TYR A 1 30.28 -6.89 0.33
C TYR A 1 29.55 -5.58 0.09
N LEU A 2 29.39 -5.18 -1.18
CA LEU A 2 28.49 -4.10 -1.57
C LEU A 2 27.07 -4.69 -1.69
N ASP A 3 26.10 -4.09 -0.98
CA ASP A 3 24.70 -4.54 -1.00
C ASP A 3 23.89 -3.73 -1.99
N PHE A 4 23.63 -4.28 -3.17
CA PHE A 4 22.73 -3.72 -4.17
C PHE A 4 21.29 -4.22 -4.04
N LEU A 5 21.01 -5.12 -3.09
CA LEU A 5 19.67 -5.64 -2.84
C LEU A 5 18.93 -4.87 -1.75
N ALA A 6 19.66 -4.26 -0.82
CA ALA A 6 19.15 -3.46 0.30
C ALA A 6 18.05 -4.19 1.11
N GLY A 7 18.21 -5.50 1.34
CA GLY A 7 17.20 -6.30 2.03
C GLY A 7 15.88 -6.45 1.25
N ILE A 8 15.93 -6.44 -0.08
CA ILE A 8 14.80 -6.38 -1.02
C ILE A 8 14.09 -5.01 -0.90
N ALA A 9 14.85 -3.94 -1.19
CA ALA A 9 14.41 -2.55 -1.19
C ALA A 9 13.90 -2.05 0.20
N VAL A 10 14.53 -2.50 1.28
CA VAL A 10 14.13 -2.16 2.66
C VAL A 10 15.08 -1.16 3.31
N ASN A 11 16.39 -1.36 3.21
CA ASN A 11 17.39 -0.60 3.96
C ASN A 11 17.65 0.77 3.28
N SER A 12 16.67 1.66 3.33
CA SER A 12 16.75 2.98 2.68
C SER A 12 17.87 3.89 3.22
N LEU A 13 18.27 3.69 4.48
CA LEU A 13 19.36 4.41 5.14
C LEU A 13 20.68 3.62 5.16
N GLY A 14 20.75 2.47 4.50
CA GLY A 14 21.84 1.52 4.67
C GLY A 14 21.76 0.80 6.03
N TYR A 15 22.93 0.47 6.59
CA TYR A 15 23.04 -0.30 7.83
C TYR A 15 23.50 0.58 9.01
N ALA A 16 22.86 0.39 10.16
CA ALA A 16 23.23 1.03 11.43
C ALA A 16 23.38 2.56 11.35
N HIS A 17 22.47 3.23 10.64
CA HIS A 17 22.47 4.69 10.58
C HIS A 17 22.35 5.27 11.99
N PRO A 18 23.24 6.22 12.41
CA PRO A 18 23.30 6.70 13.80
C PRO A 18 21.98 7.26 14.33
N ALA A 19 21.24 8.03 13.53
CA ALA A 19 19.94 8.59 13.92
C ALA A 19 18.90 7.48 14.18
N TRP A 20 18.88 6.46 13.34
CA TRP A 20 17.98 5.31 13.47
C TRP A 20 18.32 4.50 14.73
N VAL A 21 19.61 4.15 14.92
CA VAL A 21 20.07 3.40 16.10
C VAL A 21 19.73 4.13 17.38
N LYS A 22 19.97 5.46 17.42
CA LYS A 22 19.63 6.29 18.56
C LYS A 22 18.14 6.24 18.89
N ALA A 23 17.27 6.51 17.90
CA ALA A 23 15.83 6.56 18.08
C ALA A 23 15.26 5.22 18.59
N VAL A 24 15.69 4.11 17.99
CA VAL A 24 15.27 2.76 18.40
C VAL A 24 15.74 2.45 19.83
N SER A 25 17.00 2.76 20.18
CA SER A 25 17.54 2.50 21.51
C SER A 25 16.85 3.33 22.60
N GLU A 26 16.60 4.62 22.33
CA GLU A 26 15.90 5.51 23.26
C GLU A 26 14.44 5.07 23.45
N GLN A 27 13.76 4.70 22.36
CA GLN A 27 12.38 4.22 22.47
C GLN A 27 12.27 2.87 23.16
N ALA A 28 13.21 1.95 22.91
CA ALA A 28 13.28 0.66 23.61
C ALA A 28 13.46 0.84 25.13
N ALA A 29 14.21 1.87 25.56
CA ALA A 29 14.39 2.20 26.97
C ALA A 29 13.14 2.83 27.62
N LYS A 30 12.21 3.38 26.82
CA LYS A 30 10.95 3.95 27.31
C LYS A 30 9.84 2.91 27.33
N VAL A 31 9.40 2.47 26.14
CA VAL A 31 8.35 1.47 25.94
C VAL A 31 8.42 0.92 24.52
N ALA A 32 8.54 -0.40 24.41
CA ALA A 32 8.60 -1.07 23.11
C ALA A 32 7.19 -1.30 22.49
N HIS A 33 6.21 -1.62 23.34
CA HIS A 33 4.85 -1.94 22.90
C HIS A 33 3.82 -1.51 23.92
N VAL A 34 2.70 -1.00 23.42
CA VAL A 34 1.43 -0.84 24.15
C VAL A 34 0.30 -1.30 23.24
N SER A 35 -0.82 -1.73 23.83
CA SER A 35 -2.02 -2.05 23.06
C SER A 35 -2.57 -0.83 22.34
N ASN A 36 -3.14 -1.01 21.15
CA ASN A 36 -3.88 0.03 20.41
C ASN A 36 -5.16 0.52 21.13
N TYR A 37 -5.44 0.03 22.35
CA TYR A 37 -6.41 0.65 23.25
C TYR A 37 -5.90 1.95 23.87
N PHE A 38 -4.60 2.21 23.78
CA PHE A 38 -3.95 3.40 24.29
C PHE A 38 -3.22 4.13 23.17
N ALA A 39 -3.30 5.46 23.19
CA ALA A 39 -2.54 6.28 22.27
C ALA A 39 -1.04 6.26 22.64
N SER A 40 -0.17 6.23 21.65
CA SER A 40 1.26 6.43 21.81
C SER A 40 1.72 7.59 20.91
N GLU A 41 2.53 8.48 21.47
CA GLU A 41 3.03 9.66 20.76
C GLU A 41 3.73 9.30 19.43
N PRO A 42 4.70 8.35 19.38
CA PRO A 42 5.37 8.02 18.11
C PRO A 42 4.42 7.51 17.04
N GLN A 43 3.36 6.77 17.42
CA GLN A 43 2.38 6.25 16.46
C GLN A 43 1.57 7.39 15.84
N ILE A 44 1.13 8.35 16.65
CA ILE A 44 0.35 9.52 16.20
C ILE A 44 1.20 10.38 15.27
N GLU A 45 2.44 10.67 15.67
CA GLU A 45 3.37 11.47 14.89
C GLU A 45 3.70 10.82 13.55
N LEU A 46 3.96 9.50 13.53
CA LEU A 46 4.22 8.77 12.29
C LEU A 46 3.01 8.78 11.37
N ALA A 47 1.80 8.59 11.90
CA ALA A 47 0.58 8.67 11.10
C ALA A 47 0.39 10.05 10.48
N ALA A 48 0.57 11.11 11.27
CA ALA A 48 0.49 12.49 10.78
C ALA A 48 1.54 12.76 9.70
N LYS A 49 2.80 12.31 9.91
CA LYS A 49 3.87 12.47 8.94
C LYS A 49 3.59 11.74 7.62
N LEU A 50 3.07 10.52 7.67
CA LEU A 50 2.70 9.76 6.46
C LEU A 50 1.55 10.41 5.68
N ILE A 51 0.55 10.98 6.37
CA ILE A 51 -0.54 11.76 5.75
C ILE A 51 0.02 13.01 5.06
N GLU A 52 0.88 13.75 5.74
CA GLU A 52 1.56 14.94 5.21
C GLU A 52 2.37 14.60 3.95
N LEU A 53 3.29 13.63 4.05
CA LEU A 53 4.17 13.23 2.96
C LEU A 53 3.42 12.65 1.75
N GLY A 54 2.30 11.97 2.01
CA GLY A 54 1.40 11.47 0.96
C GLY A 54 0.56 12.56 0.30
N GLY A 55 0.52 13.78 0.87
CA GLY A 55 -0.40 14.82 0.41
C GLY A 55 -1.86 14.39 0.48
N ALA A 56 -2.18 13.57 1.49
CA ALA A 56 -3.52 13.02 1.65
C ALA A 56 -4.48 14.09 2.19
N PRO A 57 -5.74 14.14 1.72
CA PRO A 57 -6.69 15.18 2.11
C PRO A 57 -7.13 15.05 3.57
N GLU A 58 -7.80 16.10 4.07
CA GLU A 58 -8.41 16.08 5.40
C GLU A 58 -9.35 14.87 5.57
N GLY A 59 -9.38 14.30 6.77
CA GLY A 59 -10.14 13.10 7.07
C GLY A 59 -9.46 11.79 6.69
N SER A 60 -8.25 11.84 6.09
CA SER A 60 -7.44 10.66 5.84
C SER A 60 -6.99 10.00 7.13
N ARG A 61 -6.79 8.68 7.10
CA ARG A 61 -6.32 7.89 8.24
C ARG A 61 -5.28 6.87 7.82
N VAL A 62 -4.41 6.52 8.76
CA VAL A 62 -3.40 5.46 8.60
C VAL A 62 -3.81 4.23 9.40
N TYR A 63 -3.80 3.08 8.77
CA TYR A 63 -3.76 1.79 9.43
C TYR A 63 -2.31 1.29 9.42
N PHE A 64 -1.81 0.88 10.57
CA PHE A 64 -0.52 0.23 10.69
C PHE A 64 -0.66 -1.29 10.71
N GLY A 65 0.30 -1.97 10.15
CA GLY A 65 0.57 -3.40 10.23
C GLY A 65 2.06 -3.63 10.43
N ASN A 66 2.52 -4.86 10.26
CA ASN A 66 3.93 -5.24 10.47
C ASN A 66 4.63 -5.62 9.15
N SER A 67 3.91 -5.60 8.05
CA SER A 67 4.40 -5.98 6.72
C SER A 67 3.57 -5.37 5.61
N GLY A 68 4.08 -5.39 4.37
CA GLY A 68 3.33 -5.00 3.19
C GLY A 68 2.12 -5.91 2.94
N ALA A 69 2.24 -7.21 3.22
CA ALA A 69 1.11 -8.13 3.11
C ALA A 69 -0.04 -7.73 4.05
N GLU A 70 0.25 -7.34 5.31
CA GLU A 70 -0.79 -6.85 6.23
C GLU A 70 -1.41 -5.52 5.76
N GLY A 71 -0.62 -4.61 5.17
CA GLY A 71 -1.14 -3.40 4.54
C GLY A 71 -2.10 -3.72 3.39
N ASN A 72 -1.72 -4.67 2.54
CA ASN A 72 -2.54 -5.13 1.42
C ASN A 72 -3.79 -5.91 1.88
N GLU A 73 -3.71 -6.69 2.96
CA GLU A 73 -4.90 -7.30 3.59
C GLU A 73 -5.90 -6.24 4.04
N ALA A 74 -5.42 -5.17 4.65
CA ALA A 74 -6.28 -4.04 5.06
C ALA A 74 -6.91 -3.35 3.85
N ALA A 75 -6.13 -3.12 2.77
CA ALA A 75 -6.62 -2.53 1.53
C ALA A 75 -7.68 -3.42 0.83
N ILE A 76 -7.47 -4.73 0.78
CA ILE A 76 -8.44 -5.70 0.27
C ILE A 76 -9.72 -5.70 1.13
N LYS A 77 -9.59 -5.61 2.45
CA LYS A 77 -10.76 -5.51 3.35
C LYS A 77 -11.53 -4.21 3.15
N ILE A 78 -10.86 -3.07 2.97
CA ILE A 78 -11.53 -1.80 2.62
C ILE A 78 -12.26 -1.93 1.28
N ALA A 79 -11.63 -2.52 0.25
CA ALA A 79 -12.28 -2.78 -1.02
C ALA A 79 -13.54 -3.64 -0.87
N LYS A 80 -13.50 -4.68 -0.03
CA LYS A 80 -14.66 -5.52 0.25
C LYS A 80 -15.76 -4.76 0.99
N LEU A 81 -15.44 -3.91 1.96
CA LEU A 81 -16.41 -3.05 2.63
C LEU A 81 -17.01 -2.04 1.67
N HIS A 82 -16.20 -1.42 0.81
CA HIS A 82 -16.70 -0.57 -0.25
C HIS A 82 -17.63 -1.34 -1.20
N GLY A 83 -17.26 -2.56 -1.59
CA GLY A 83 -18.10 -3.43 -2.41
C GLY A 83 -19.47 -3.70 -1.81
N ARG A 84 -19.59 -3.73 -0.48
CA ARG A 84 -20.90 -3.84 0.22
C ARG A 84 -21.77 -2.59 0.06
N THR A 85 -21.20 -1.45 -0.30
CA THR A 85 -21.98 -0.24 -0.65
C THR A 85 -22.48 -0.26 -2.09
N LEU A 86 -21.95 -1.13 -2.94
CA LEU A 86 -22.33 -1.29 -4.34
C LEU A 86 -23.30 -2.45 -4.55
N THR A 87 -23.19 -3.51 -3.75
CA THR A 87 -24.06 -4.68 -3.80
C THR A 87 -24.08 -5.43 -2.46
N ASP A 88 -25.22 -5.99 -2.09
CA ASP A 88 -25.41 -6.69 -0.80
C ASP A 88 -24.98 -8.16 -0.84
N ASP A 89 -24.88 -8.76 -2.04
CA ASP A 89 -24.66 -10.20 -2.23
C ASP A 89 -23.20 -10.65 -2.07
N GLY A 90 -22.27 -9.70 -1.93
CA GLY A 90 -20.84 -10.00 -1.82
C GLY A 90 -20.14 -10.35 -3.12
N SER A 91 -20.81 -10.17 -4.27
CA SER A 91 -20.28 -10.44 -5.60
C SER A 91 -19.27 -9.40 -6.09
N ALA A 92 -19.14 -8.26 -5.41
CA ALA A 92 -18.22 -7.20 -5.78
C ALA A 92 -16.78 -7.70 -5.97
N ARG A 93 -16.15 -7.26 -7.06
CA ARG A 93 -14.87 -7.75 -7.54
C ARG A 93 -13.73 -6.77 -7.25
N ILE A 94 -12.53 -7.33 -7.12
CA ILE A 94 -11.27 -6.58 -7.12
C ILE A 94 -10.50 -6.94 -8.39
N ILE A 95 -10.08 -5.96 -9.16
CA ILE A 95 -9.21 -6.15 -10.31
C ILE A 95 -7.77 -5.94 -9.86
N ALA A 96 -6.91 -6.93 -10.09
CA ALA A 96 -5.46 -6.84 -9.92
C ALA A 96 -4.76 -6.98 -11.28
N LEU A 97 -3.46 -6.74 -11.35
CA LEU A 97 -2.73 -6.82 -12.61
C LEU A 97 -1.97 -8.14 -12.77
N VAL A 98 -1.95 -8.65 -13.98
CA VAL A 98 -1.03 -9.73 -14.39
C VAL A 98 0.40 -9.30 -14.05
N ASN A 99 1.19 -10.23 -13.52
CA ASN A 99 2.53 -10.01 -12.97
C ASN A 99 2.60 -9.14 -11.70
N GLY A 100 1.47 -8.70 -11.13
CA GLY A 100 1.45 -7.99 -9.85
C GLY A 100 1.84 -8.89 -8.67
N PHE A 101 2.48 -8.28 -7.66
CA PHE A 101 2.84 -8.94 -6.42
C PHE A 101 2.38 -8.09 -5.23
N HIS A 102 1.47 -8.64 -4.41
CA HIS A 102 0.88 -7.93 -3.28
C HIS A 102 1.09 -8.62 -1.92
N GLY A 103 1.75 -9.78 -1.91
CA GLY A 103 2.09 -10.50 -0.68
C GLY A 103 1.78 -11.99 -0.71
N ARG A 104 1.96 -12.65 0.45
CA ARG A 104 1.90 -14.10 0.62
C ARG A 104 0.83 -14.57 1.60
N THR A 105 0.15 -13.69 2.34
CA THR A 105 -1.03 -14.03 3.14
C THR A 105 -2.20 -14.34 2.20
N LEU A 106 -3.20 -15.09 2.62
CA LEU A 106 -4.23 -15.61 1.71
C LEU A 106 -4.97 -14.50 0.93
N GLY A 107 -5.28 -13.37 1.57
CA GLY A 107 -5.92 -12.25 0.88
C GLY A 107 -4.96 -11.54 -0.09
N ALA A 108 -3.77 -11.19 0.36
CA ALA A 108 -2.75 -10.56 -0.48
C ALA A 108 -2.29 -11.49 -1.63
N LEU A 109 -2.21 -12.82 -1.36
CA LEU A 109 -1.90 -13.84 -2.36
C LEU A 109 -2.99 -13.94 -3.43
N SER A 110 -4.25 -13.68 -3.07
CA SER A 110 -5.36 -13.65 -4.02
C SER A 110 -5.17 -12.60 -5.12
N ALA A 111 -4.55 -11.46 -4.78
CA ALA A 111 -4.23 -10.38 -5.71
C ALA A 111 -2.82 -10.51 -6.34
N THR A 112 -2.01 -11.47 -5.91
CA THR A 112 -0.69 -11.77 -6.50
C THR A 112 -0.84 -12.69 -7.70
N TRP A 113 -0.31 -12.30 -8.86
CA TRP A 113 -0.53 -13.04 -10.12
C TRP A 113 0.12 -14.41 -10.19
N LYS A 114 1.38 -14.56 -9.81
CA LYS A 114 2.24 -15.72 -10.12
C LYS A 114 1.57 -17.09 -9.80
N PRO A 115 1.11 -17.88 -10.80
CA PRO A 115 0.36 -19.13 -10.58
C PRO A 115 1.09 -20.11 -9.67
N ALA A 116 2.38 -20.33 -9.88
CA ALA A 116 3.18 -21.28 -9.10
C ALA A 116 3.19 -21.05 -7.59
N ILE A 117 2.90 -19.81 -7.13
CA ILE A 117 2.83 -19.52 -5.69
C ILE A 117 1.39 -19.37 -5.18
N ARG A 118 0.40 -19.35 -6.06
CA ARG A 118 -1.03 -19.25 -5.74
C ARG A 118 -1.74 -20.60 -5.74
N GLU A 119 -1.53 -21.39 -6.78
CA GLU A 119 -2.28 -22.64 -7.02
C GLU A 119 -2.22 -23.63 -5.84
N PRO A 120 -1.07 -23.81 -5.14
CA PRO A 120 -1.01 -24.73 -4.01
C PRO A 120 -1.93 -24.35 -2.84
N PHE A 121 -2.40 -23.10 -2.78
CA PHE A 121 -3.18 -22.56 -1.67
C PHE A 121 -4.65 -22.26 -2.02
N GLN A 122 -5.13 -22.78 -3.17
CA GLN A 122 -6.54 -22.67 -3.54
C GLN A 122 -7.45 -23.48 -2.59
N PRO A 123 -8.70 -22.99 -2.29
CA PRO A 123 -9.29 -21.76 -2.79
C PRO A 123 -8.79 -20.51 -2.04
N LEU A 124 -8.52 -19.45 -2.78
CA LEU A 124 -8.15 -18.15 -2.25
C LEU A 124 -9.40 -17.26 -2.06
N VAL A 125 -9.19 -15.98 -1.71
CA VAL A 125 -10.30 -15.03 -1.59
C VAL A 125 -10.98 -14.87 -2.96
N PRO A 126 -12.31 -15.08 -3.04
CA PRO A 126 -13.04 -15.04 -4.29
C PRO A 126 -13.18 -13.62 -4.85
N ASN A 127 -13.59 -13.54 -6.12
CA ASN A 127 -13.87 -12.31 -6.85
C ASN A 127 -12.64 -11.39 -7.02
N VAL A 128 -11.46 -11.97 -7.20
CA VAL A 128 -10.27 -11.27 -7.66
C VAL A 128 -10.00 -11.69 -9.11
N GLU A 129 -10.02 -10.71 -10.01
CA GLU A 129 -9.76 -10.89 -11.44
C GLU A 129 -8.44 -10.22 -11.83
N PHE A 130 -7.83 -10.70 -12.92
CA PHE A 130 -6.56 -10.18 -13.40
C PHE A 130 -6.69 -9.60 -14.79
N VAL A 131 -6.12 -8.41 -14.98
CA VAL A 131 -6.03 -7.71 -16.26
C VAL A 131 -4.55 -7.47 -16.58
N GLU A 132 -4.16 -7.58 -17.84
CA GLU A 132 -2.78 -7.26 -18.24
C GLU A 132 -2.47 -5.78 -18.04
N ALA A 133 -1.30 -5.49 -17.46
CA ALA A 133 -0.79 -4.14 -17.30
C ALA A 133 -0.65 -3.46 -18.69
N GLY A 134 -1.15 -2.24 -18.81
CA GLY A 134 -1.14 -1.48 -20.06
C GLY A 134 -2.27 -1.81 -21.05
N ASN A 135 -3.08 -2.85 -20.80
CA ASN A 135 -4.19 -3.21 -21.67
C ASN A 135 -5.49 -2.51 -21.22
N THR A 136 -5.72 -1.31 -21.75
CA THR A 136 -6.90 -0.48 -21.44
C THR A 136 -8.22 -1.11 -21.89
N GLU A 137 -8.25 -1.83 -23.02
CA GLU A 137 -9.46 -2.50 -23.49
C GLU A 137 -9.86 -3.65 -22.56
N ALA A 138 -8.90 -4.48 -22.12
CA ALA A 138 -9.19 -5.52 -21.16
C ALA A 138 -9.69 -4.98 -19.82
N LEU A 139 -9.17 -3.82 -19.37
CA LEU A 139 -9.67 -3.16 -18.16
C LEU A 139 -11.09 -2.65 -18.35
N LYS A 140 -11.38 -2.02 -19.49
CA LYS A 140 -12.72 -1.57 -19.87
C LYS A 140 -13.71 -2.73 -19.90
N ASP A 141 -13.35 -3.84 -20.53
CA ASP A 141 -14.19 -5.05 -20.60
C ASP A 141 -14.46 -5.64 -19.21
N ALA A 142 -13.49 -5.60 -18.31
CA ALA A 142 -13.68 -6.03 -16.94
C ALA A 142 -14.74 -5.18 -16.20
N PHE A 143 -14.77 -3.88 -16.40
CA PHE A 143 -15.83 -3.01 -15.87
C PHE A 143 -17.18 -3.24 -16.58
N ALA A 144 -17.17 -3.33 -17.91
CA ALA A 144 -18.38 -3.55 -18.71
C ALA A 144 -19.05 -4.91 -18.46
N SER A 145 -18.30 -5.90 -17.97
CA SER A 145 -18.84 -7.23 -17.63
C SER A 145 -19.70 -7.26 -16.35
N THR A 146 -19.85 -6.12 -15.65
CA THR A 146 -20.73 -6.01 -14.48
C THR A 146 -22.17 -6.39 -14.85
N GLY A 147 -22.75 -7.34 -14.07
CA GLY A 147 -24.09 -7.88 -14.32
C GLY A 147 -24.15 -9.01 -15.36
N SER A 148 -23.11 -9.26 -16.14
CA SER A 148 -23.04 -10.42 -17.03
C SER A 148 -22.56 -11.66 -16.28
N ASP A 149 -23.13 -12.82 -16.59
CA ASP A 149 -22.74 -14.13 -16.02
C ASP A 149 -22.63 -14.14 -14.47
N GLY A 150 -23.43 -13.32 -13.78
CA GLY A 150 -23.44 -13.21 -12.33
C GLY A 150 -22.25 -12.42 -11.75
N LYS A 151 -21.48 -11.72 -12.56
CA LYS A 151 -20.38 -10.87 -12.10
C LYS A 151 -20.90 -9.61 -11.42
N GLY A 152 -20.49 -9.39 -10.18
CA GLY A 152 -20.78 -8.18 -9.43
C GLY A 152 -20.00 -6.95 -9.93
N PRO A 153 -20.31 -5.77 -9.35
CA PRO A 153 -19.60 -4.53 -9.70
C PRO A 153 -18.11 -4.59 -9.31
N VAL A 154 -17.29 -3.79 -9.96
CA VAL A 154 -15.89 -3.60 -9.56
C VAL A 154 -15.85 -2.72 -8.33
N ALA A 155 -15.37 -3.23 -7.21
CA ALA A 155 -15.17 -2.49 -5.97
C ALA A 155 -13.85 -1.73 -5.93
N ALA A 156 -12.81 -2.31 -6.54
CA ALA A 156 -11.48 -1.69 -6.57
C ALA A 156 -10.64 -2.21 -7.74
N VAL A 157 -9.74 -1.35 -8.20
CA VAL A 157 -8.55 -1.73 -8.99
C VAL A 157 -7.34 -1.59 -8.09
N MET A 158 -6.52 -2.64 -7.97
CA MET A 158 -5.31 -2.69 -7.16
C MET A 158 -4.09 -2.91 -8.04
N MET A 159 -3.08 -2.03 -7.95
CA MET A 159 -1.89 -2.12 -8.77
C MET A 159 -0.65 -1.54 -8.11
N GLU A 160 0.52 -2.00 -8.55
CA GLU A 160 1.80 -1.30 -8.42
C GLU A 160 1.96 -0.37 -9.62
N LEU A 161 2.51 0.84 -9.46
CA LEU A 161 2.86 1.70 -10.62
C LEU A 161 4.10 1.20 -11.36
N ILE A 162 4.98 0.50 -10.63
CA ILE A 162 6.13 -0.22 -11.15
C ILE A 162 6.09 -1.62 -10.54
N GLN A 163 5.85 -2.62 -11.34
CA GLN A 163 5.80 -4.03 -10.91
C GLN A 163 7.21 -4.51 -10.58
N GLY A 164 7.54 -4.56 -9.28
CA GLY A 164 8.88 -4.87 -8.81
C GLY A 164 9.30 -6.32 -9.11
N GLU A 165 8.49 -7.28 -8.68
CA GLU A 165 8.75 -8.72 -8.84
C GLU A 165 8.71 -9.20 -10.30
N ALA A 166 8.09 -8.44 -11.18
CA ALA A 166 8.01 -8.72 -12.62
C ALA A 166 9.26 -8.26 -13.40
N GLY A 167 10.28 -7.74 -12.71
CA GLY A 167 11.50 -7.23 -13.33
C GLY A 167 11.49 -5.70 -13.52
N VAL A 168 10.93 -4.98 -12.55
CA VAL A 168 10.90 -3.50 -12.48
C VAL A 168 10.24 -2.91 -13.73
N ARG A 169 8.96 -3.23 -13.93
CA ARG A 169 8.20 -2.85 -15.13
C ARG A 169 7.18 -1.75 -14.81
N PRO A 170 7.36 -0.54 -15.34
CA PRO A 170 6.33 0.50 -15.26
C PRO A 170 5.05 0.05 -15.97
N VAL A 171 3.92 0.31 -15.34
CA VAL A 171 2.59 -0.08 -15.87
C VAL A 171 2.17 0.81 -17.05
N GLY A 172 2.67 2.04 -17.11
CA GLY A 172 2.37 3.02 -18.15
C GLY A 172 1.32 4.04 -17.70
N VAL A 173 1.69 5.32 -17.85
CA VAL A 173 0.91 6.46 -17.34
C VAL A 173 -0.51 6.51 -17.90
N GLU A 174 -0.71 6.24 -19.20
CA GLU A 174 -2.03 6.27 -19.82
C GLU A 174 -2.96 5.18 -19.27
N PHE A 175 -2.43 4.01 -18.95
CA PHE A 175 -3.22 2.96 -18.29
C PHE A 175 -3.62 3.38 -16.87
N VAL A 176 -2.72 3.99 -16.12
CA VAL A 176 -3.00 4.47 -14.75
C VAL A 176 -4.09 5.54 -14.74
N LYS A 177 -4.01 6.51 -15.67
CA LYS A 177 -5.03 7.56 -15.86
C LYS A 177 -6.38 6.94 -16.20
N TYR A 178 -6.41 6.04 -17.16
CA TYR A 178 -7.62 5.35 -17.57
C TYR A 178 -8.23 4.51 -16.45
N ALA A 179 -7.41 3.82 -15.67
CA ALA A 179 -7.87 3.09 -14.49
C ALA A 179 -8.52 4.05 -13.46
N ARG A 180 -7.95 5.25 -13.24
CA ARG A 180 -8.55 6.25 -12.36
C ARG A 180 -9.90 6.75 -12.90
N GLU A 181 -10.00 7.01 -14.20
CA GLU A 181 -11.25 7.43 -14.86
C GLU A 181 -12.34 6.37 -14.65
N LEU A 182 -12.07 5.12 -15.02
CA LEU A 182 -13.02 4.02 -14.83
C LEU A 182 -13.44 3.83 -13.38
N CYS A 183 -12.48 3.90 -12.44
CA CYS A 183 -12.81 3.82 -11.01
C CYS A 183 -13.73 4.97 -10.58
N THR A 184 -13.50 6.19 -11.07
CA THR A 184 -14.33 7.36 -10.76
C THR A 184 -15.74 7.21 -11.31
N GLU A 185 -15.87 6.83 -12.58
CA GLU A 185 -17.16 6.65 -13.25
C GLU A 185 -18.02 5.54 -12.62
N ASN A 186 -17.38 4.50 -12.14
CA ASN A 186 -18.06 3.33 -11.60
C ASN A 186 -18.09 3.29 -10.04
N ASN A 187 -17.71 4.38 -9.38
CA ASN A 187 -17.59 4.45 -7.92
C ASN A 187 -16.75 3.31 -7.33
N ALA A 188 -15.69 2.89 -8.02
CA ALA A 188 -14.71 1.93 -7.54
C ALA A 188 -13.51 2.65 -6.88
N LEU A 189 -12.80 1.96 -6.00
CA LEU A 189 -11.57 2.49 -5.38
C LEU A 189 -10.35 2.22 -6.28
N LEU A 190 -9.41 3.16 -6.32
CA LEU A 190 -8.08 2.95 -6.88
C LEU A 190 -7.09 2.76 -5.73
N ILE A 191 -6.53 1.56 -5.64
CA ILE A 191 -5.54 1.15 -4.63
C ILE A 191 -4.17 1.08 -5.29
N ILE A 192 -3.23 1.90 -4.82
CA ILE A 192 -1.85 1.86 -5.29
C ILE A 192 -0.99 1.17 -4.23
N ASP A 193 -0.39 0.05 -4.61
CA ASP A 193 0.59 -0.65 -3.78
C ASP A 193 1.96 0.01 -3.91
N GLU A 194 2.32 0.77 -2.90
CA GLU A 194 3.60 1.47 -2.78
C GLU A 194 4.57 0.77 -1.82
N VAL A 195 4.33 -0.50 -1.53
CA VAL A 195 5.19 -1.28 -0.64
C VAL A 195 6.64 -1.28 -1.11
N GLN A 196 6.88 -1.32 -2.42
CA GLN A 196 8.24 -1.27 -2.96
C GLN A 196 8.60 0.11 -3.53
N THR A 197 7.68 0.81 -4.15
CA THR A 197 7.92 2.07 -4.85
C THR A 197 7.91 3.29 -3.95
N GLY A 198 7.30 3.20 -2.78
CA GLY A 198 7.18 4.30 -1.83
C GLY A 198 8.45 4.56 -1.01
N ILE A 199 8.32 5.54 -0.13
CA ILE A 199 9.34 5.92 0.87
C ILE A 199 10.69 6.26 0.22
N GLY A 200 10.64 7.11 -0.82
CA GLY A 200 11.83 7.64 -1.47
C GLY A 200 12.42 6.80 -2.59
N ARG A 201 11.96 5.57 -2.83
CA ARG A 201 12.56 4.63 -3.79
C ARG A 201 12.64 5.19 -5.22
N THR A 202 11.68 6.02 -5.62
CA THR A 202 11.58 6.60 -6.96
C THR A 202 11.98 8.08 -7.02
N GLY A 203 12.65 8.61 -5.98
CA GLY A 203 13.00 10.03 -5.90
C GLY A 203 11.87 10.92 -5.36
N SER A 204 10.70 10.35 -5.07
CA SER A 204 9.57 11.02 -4.38
C SER A 204 9.13 10.19 -3.19
N TRP A 205 8.35 10.78 -2.26
CA TRP A 205 7.87 10.03 -1.10
C TRP A 205 7.03 8.82 -1.50
N PHE A 206 6.16 8.99 -2.49
CA PHE A 206 5.39 7.94 -3.11
C PHE A 206 5.45 8.07 -4.63
N ALA A 207 5.51 6.95 -5.35
CA ALA A 207 5.62 6.94 -6.81
C ALA A 207 4.42 7.62 -7.49
N PHE A 208 3.22 7.56 -6.89
CA PHE A 208 2.04 8.23 -7.45
C PHE A 208 2.17 9.77 -7.50
N GLN A 209 3.12 10.36 -6.77
CA GLN A 209 3.41 11.79 -6.83
C GLN A 209 4.22 12.20 -8.05
N ARG A 210 4.79 11.22 -8.78
CA ARG A 210 5.52 11.45 -10.02
C ARG A 210 4.55 11.44 -11.19
N GLU A 211 4.44 12.57 -11.87
CA GLU A 211 3.48 12.73 -12.97
C GLU A 211 3.78 11.78 -14.13
N GLU A 212 5.05 11.49 -14.41
CA GLU A 212 5.48 10.55 -15.43
C GLU A 212 5.10 9.09 -15.16
N LEU A 213 4.78 8.74 -13.91
CA LEU A 213 4.32 7.39 -13.52
C LEU A 213 2.81 7.33 -13.35
N SER A 214 2.21 8.37 -12.82
CA SER A 214 0.82 8.38 -12.39
C SER A 214 -0.10 9.22 -13.29
N GLY A 215 0.45 10.17 -14.04
CA GLY A 215 -0.35 11.18 -14.74
C GLY A 215 -1.07 12.17 -13.80
N GLY A 216 -0.55 12.32 -12.57
CA GLY A 216 -1.10 13.25 -11.58
C GLY A 216 -2.39 12.75 -10.89
N ILE A 217 -2.72 11.45 -11.00
CA ILE A 217 -3.92 10.88 -10.36
C ILE A 217 -3.81 10.93 -8.84
N LYS A 218 -4.96 10.90 -8.17
CA LYS A 218 -5.04 10.71 -6.72
C LYS A 218 -5.61 9.32 -6.42
N PRO A 219 -4.89 8.50 -5.64
CA PRO A 219 -5.40 7.20 -5.19
C PRO A 219 -6.46 7.37 -4.10
N ASP A 220 -7.26 6.34 -3.89
CA ASP A 220 -8.16 6.23 -2.74
C ASP A 220 -7.48 5.54 -1.55
N VAL A 221 -6.55 4.63 -1.84
CA VAL A 221 -5.74 3.91 -0.85
C VAL A 221 -4.31 3.76 -1.36
N VAL A 222 -3.35 3.99 -0.48
CA VAL A 222 -1.93 3.70 -0.71
C VAL A 222 -1.45 2.72 0.34
N THR A 223 -0.83 1.61 -0.05
CA THR A 223 -0.18 0.71 0.90
C THR A 223 1.32 0.97 0.96
N PHE A 224 1.93 0.76 2.11
CA PHE A 224 3.34 1.03 2.34
C PHE A 224 3.96 -0.01 3.28
N ALA A 225 5.26 -0.24 3.14
CA ALA A 225 6.07 -1.06 4.06
C ALA A 225 7.56 -0.85 3.77
N LYS A 226 8.33 -1.94 3.78
CA LYS A 226 9.77 -1.99 3.40
C LYS A 226 10.58 -0.83 3.96
N GLY A 227 10.81 0.20 3.15
CA GLY A 227 11.62 1.35 3.51
C GLY A 227 11.10 2.20 4.67
N VAL A 228 9.83 2.07 5.06
CA VAL A 228 9.18 3.00 6.01
C VAL A 228 9.85 3.06 7.38
N ALA A 229 10.38 1.96 7.86
CA ALA A 229 11.01 1.88 9.18
C ALA A 229 12.48 1.41 9.14
N GLY A 230 13.16 1.58 7.99
CA GLY A 230 14.61 1.37 7.85
C GLY A 230 15.12 -0.02 8.24
N GLY A 231 14.28 -1.05 8.09
CA GLY A 231 14.59 -2.44 8.44
C GLY A 231 13.80 -2.98 9.63
N PHE A 232 13.09 -2.14 10.40
CA PHE A 232 12.16 -2.63 11.42
C PHE A 232 10.86 -3.12 10.76
N PRO A 233 10.28 -4.27 11.18
CA PRO A 233 9.02 -4.78 10.62
C PRO A 233 7.86 -3.79 10.81
N MET A 234 7.43 -3.17 9.73
CA MET A 234 6.33 -2.21 9.68
C MET A 234 5.76 -2.13 8.28
N GLY A 235 4.48 -1.88 8.19
CA GLY A 235 3.75 -1.57 6.98
C GLY A 235 2.36 -1.04 7.33
N GLY A 236 1.54 -0.84 6.31
CA GLY A 236 0.19 -0.35 6.52
C GLY A 236 -0.42 0.21 5.26
N MET A 237 -1.47 1.02 5.45
CA MET A 237 -2.09 1.76 4.36
C MET A 237 -2.51 3.15 4.82
N ILE A 238 -2.60 4.08 3.88
CA ILE A 238 -3.24 5.37 4.03
C ILE A 238 -4.57 5.30 3.28
N ALA A 239 -5.67 5.54 3.97
CA ALA A 239 -6.98 5.75 3.37
C ALA A 239 -7.18 7.25 3.10
N PHE A 240 -7.37 7.63 1.85
CA PHE A 240 -7.41 9.02 1.41
C PHE A 240 -8.80 9.61 1.55
N GLY A 241 -8.95 10.54 2.49
CA GLY A 241 -10.18 11.23 2.79
C GLY A 241 -11.18 10.41 3.63
N ALA A 242 -12.11 11.11 4.26
CA ALA A 242 -13.09 10.53 5.19
C ALA A 242 -13.94 9.44 4.54
N LYS A 243 -14.35 9.62 3.27
CA LYS A 243 -15.20 8.64 2.54
C LYS A 243 -14.59 7.22 2.56
N VAL A 244 -13.27 7.10 2.40
CA VAL A 244 -12.58 5.81 2.41
C VAL A 244 -12.21 5.40 3.82
N ALA A 245 -11.69 6.34 4.61
CA ALA A 245 -11.24 6.09 5.98
C ALA A 245 -12.36 5.59 6.90
N ASP A 246 -13.59 6.10 6.73
CA ASP A 246 -14.75 5.75 7.54
C ASP A 246 -15.37 4.38 7.20
N LEU A 247 -14.90 3.71 6.13
CA LEU A 247 -15.26 2.32 5.85
C LEU A 247 -14.78 1.38 6.95
N PHE A 248 -13.63 1.67 7.58
CA PHE A 248 -13.22 0.99 8.81
C PHE A 248 -13.81 1.67 10.03
N THR A 249 -14.71 0.98 10.69
CA THR A 249 -15.25 1.35 12.00
C THR A 249 -14.40 0.73 13.12
N PRO A 250 -14.45 1.24 14.36
CA PRO A 250 -13.76 0.63 15.49
C PRO A 250 -14.04 -0.88 15.60
N GLY A 251 -12.97 -1.69 15.66
CA GLY A 251 -13.08 -3.15 15.73
C GLY A 251 -13.13 -3.88 14.37
N SER A 252 -13.27 -3.18 13.24
CA SER A 252 -13.34 -3.81 11.92
C SER A 252 -12.06 -4.53 11.51
N HIS A 253 -10.90 -4.00 11.92
CA HIS A 253 -9.59 -4.56 11.62
C HIS A 253 -8.57 -4.14 12.66
N GLY A 254 -7.54 -4.95 12.86
CA GLY A 254 -6.48 -4.67 13.82
C GLY A 254 -5.40 -5.75 13.80
N SER A 255 -4.29 -5.44 14.45
CA SER A 255 -3.17 -6.34 14.70
C SER A 255 -2.52 -5.95 16.01
N THR A 256 -2.13 -6.93 16.83
CA THR A 256 -1.60 -6.71 18.17
C THR A 256 -0.39 -5.78 18.18
N PHE A 257 0.56 -5.99 17.30
CA PHE A 257 1.81 -5.21 17.24
C PHE A 257 1.78 -4.04 16.26
N ALA A 258 0.65 -3.81 15.61
CA ALA A 258 0.50 -2.76 14.62
C ALA A 258 0.74 -1.37 15.21
N GLY A 259 1.63 -0.60 14.60
CA GLY A 259 1.95 0.76 15.04
C GLY A 259 2.59 0.84 16.42
N ASN A 260 3.26 -0.24 16.88
CA ASN A 260 3.94 -0.21 18.17
C ASN A 260 4.93 0.95 18.27
N PRO A 261 5.13 1.52 19.49
CA PRO A 261 5.99 2.69 19.69
C PRO A 261 7.41 2.52 19.16
N LEU A 262 7.97 1.32 19.28
CA LEU A 262 9.35 1.05 18.83
C LEU A 262 9.46 1.11 17.29
N GLY A 263 8.53 0.47 16.58
CA GLY A 263 8.48 0.54 15.13
C GLY A 263 8.14 1.94 14.62
N ALA A 264 7.27 2.64 15.33
CA ALA A 264 6.91 4.02 14.97
C ALA A 264 8.11 4.98 15.14
N ALA A 265 8.89 4.84 16.21
CA ALA A 265 10.13 5.62 16.39
C ALA A 265 11.16 5.32 15.30
N ALA A 266 11.30 4.03 14.90
CA ALA A 266 12.15 3.65 13.77
C ALA A 266 11.68 4.30 12.46
N GLY A 267 10.36 4.32 12.22
CA GLY A 267 9.75 4.99 11.06
C GLY A 267 10.01 6.49 11.04
N LEU A 268 9.74 7.19 12.13
CA LEU A 268 10.00 8.63 12.26
C LEU A 268 11.47 8.96 12.01
N ALA A 269 12.39 8.20 12.60
CA ALA A 269 13.82 8.39 12.37
C ALA A 269 14.20 8.18 10.89
N THR A 270 13.60 7.18 10.25
CA THR A 270 13.84 6.91 8.82
C THR A 270 13.35 8.06 7.95
N LEU A 271 12.09 8.48 8.11
CA LEU A 271 11.51 9.56 7.31
C LEU A 271 12.24 10.89 7.52
N SER A 272 12.55 11.23 8.79
CA SER A 272 13.28 12.46 9.13
C SER A 272 14.70 12.45 8.53
N THR A 273 15.40 11.32 8.54
CA THR A 273 16.74 11.21 7.95
C THR A 273 16.69 11.37 6.43
N ILE A 274 15.73 10.72 5.75
CA ILE A 274 15.53 10.89 4.29
C ILE A 274 15.34 12.37 3.94
N GLU A 275 14.54 13.09 4.73
CA GLU A 275 14.26 14.51 4.52
C GLU A 275 15.51 15.40 4.79
N GLN A 276 16.16 15.23 5.95
CA GLN A 276 17.29 16.04 6.40
C GLN A 276 18.54 15.85 5.55
N GLU A 277 18.78 14.65 5.06
CA GLU A 277 19.94 14.32 4.22
C GLU A 277 19.62 14.39 2.72
N HIS A 278 18.45 14.90 2.35
CA HIS A 278 18.00 15.08 0.95
C HIS A 278 18.09 13.80 0.12
N LEU A 279 17.79 12.63 0.70
CA LEU A 279 17.99 11.34 0.06
C LEU A 279 17.03 11.09 -1.11
N LEU A 280 15.92 11.83 -1.23
CA LEU A 280 15.06 11.77 -2.42
C LEU A 280 15.85 12.23 -3.67
N ALA A 281 16.56 13.34 -3.58
CA ALA A 281 17.39 13.85 -4.67
C ALA A 281 18.55 12.88 -5.01
N ASN A 282 19.13 12.22 -3.99
CA ASN A 282 20.15 11.18 -4.23
C ASN A 282 19.59 9.95 -4.95
N ALA A 283 18.33 9.59 -4.72
CA ALA A 283 17.69 8.47 -5.41
C ALA A 283 17.32 8.79 -6.87
N GLU A 284 17.17 10.07 -7.20
CA GLU A 284 16.84 10.54 -8.54
C GLU A 284 18.11 10.73 -9.43
N ALA A 285 19.27 10.97 -8.83
CA ALA A 285 20.54 11.18 -9.51
C ALA A 285 21.15 9.88 -10.05
#